data_93be3da91a86d36a16c258c2dfba132f
#
_entry.id   93be3da91a86d36a16c258c2dfba132f
#
_cell.length_a   1.000
_cell.length_b   1.000
_cell.length_c   1.000
_cell.angle_alpha   90.00
_cell.angle_beta   90.00
_cell.angle_gamma   90.00
#
_symmetry.space_group_name_H-M   'P 1'
#
loop_
_entity.id
_entity.type
_entity.pdbx_description
1 polymer ?
#
loop_
_entity_poly.entity_id
_entity_poly.type
_entity_poly.pdbx_seq_one_letter_code
_entity_poly.pdbx_strand_id
1 'polypeptide(L)'
;MSDNPFDEGDREVAVRSSSAIQVEETRAMAEVKAQVFMARQFPRDPVRATDRILTECDRLKLAEKAIYSYPRGGTNVSGPSIRLAEAIKRAWGNMMSGIVEVERSETESSMLAYAWDLETNTMARREFKVPHTRDTKQGKKTLTDDRDIYEMTANQGARRERACILSLIPGDVVEAAVYRCEKTLVAKVGNLEEVIPKMVKKFESIGVSKAMIERRLGHRIEATQPAEVVQLGNIYNAIQDNMAVASDFFDTSLARAAEDVVKPAAEKTASKNPENSKFEHPPLLTAEQYWEKLVALMADPSLPATAKK
;
A
#
# COMPACT_ATOMS: atom_id res chain seq x y z
N MET A 1 20.78 -60.13 4.10
CA MET A 1 20.68 -58.69 4.21
C MET A 1 21.08 -58.12 2.86
N SER A 2 20.09 -57.64 2.13
CA SER A 2 20.30 -57.12 0.76
C SER A 2 20.74 -55.68 0.84
N ASP A 3 22.01 -55.44 0.56
CA ASP A 3 22.54 -54.06 0.38
C ASP A 3 21.86 -53.48 -0.90
N ASN A 4 20.98 -52.53 -0.70
CA ASN A 4 20.36 -51.83 -1.79
C ASN A 4 21.34 -50.73 -2.30
N PRO A 5 21.91 -50.85 -3.53
CA PRO A 5 22.91 -49.91 -4.03
C PRO A 5 22.36 -48.49 -4.28
N PHE A 6 21.04 -48.27 -4.10
CA PHE A 6 20.40 -46.96 -4.21
C PHE A 6 20.26 -46.21 -2.88
N ASP A 7 20.59 -46.86 -1.75
CA ASP A 7 20.44 -46.23 -0.42
C ASP A 7 21.57 -45.24 -0.07
N GLU A 8 22.75 -45.41 -0.67
CA GLU A 8 23.88 -44.50 -0.45
C GLU A 8 23.71 -43.15 -1.15
N GLY A 9 23.05 -43.11 -2.33
CA GLY A 9 22.77 -41.88 -3.06
C GLY A 9 21.84 -40.93 -2.33
N ASP A 10 20.78 -41.47 -1.70
CA ASP A 10 19.81 -40.66 -0.97
C ASP A 10 20.38 -40.08 0.34
N ARG A 11 21.27 -40.80 1.01
CA ARG A 11 21.99 -40.31 2.20
C ARG A 11 22.98 -39.20 1.85
N GLU A 12 23.70 -39.31 0.77
CA GLU A 12 24.67 -38.30 0.34
C GLU A 12 23.98 -37.01 -0.12
N VAL A 13 22.85 -37.10 -0.80
CA VAL A 13 22.01 -35.95 -1.19
C VAL A 13 21.40 -35.28 0.04
N ALA A 14 20.86 -36.05 1.00
CA ALA A 14 20.29 -35.51 2.24
C ALA A 14 21.35 -34.80 3.10
N VAL A 15 22.55 -35.37 3.21
CA VAL A 15 23.66 -34.76 3.95
C VAL A 15 24.15 -33.48 3.26
N ARG A 16 24.25 -33.46 1.94
CA ARG A 16 24.63 -32.27 1.17
C ARG A 16 23.58 -31.16 1.27
N SER A 17 22.28 -31.49 1.24
CA SER A 17 21.21 -30.52 1.41
C SER A 17 21.20 -29.93 2.84
N SER A 18 21.44 -30.74 3.87
CA SER A 18 21.51 -30.27 5.27
C SER A 18 22.74 -29.36 5.52
N SER A 19 23.89 -29.67 4.91
CA SER A 19 25.06 -28.84 5.03
C SER A 19 24.91 -27.49 4.32
N ALA A 20 24.28 -27.47 3.16
CA ALA A 20 23.99 -26.22 2.44
C ALA A 20 23.03 -25.31 3.22
N ILE A 21 21.99 -25.89 3.84
CA ILE A 21 21.06 -25.15 4.71
C ILE A 21 21.81 -24.58 5.92
N GLN A 22 22.64 -25.36 6.60
CA GLN A 22 23.43 -24.89 7.74
C GLN A 22 24.42 -23.77 7.36
N VAL A 23 25.04 -23.85 6.21
CA VAL A 23 25.94 -22.78 5.71
C VAL A 23 25.14 -21.51 5.46
N GLU A 24 23.96 -21.60 4.84
CA GLU A 24 23.12 -20.45 4.57
C GLU A 24 22.57 -19.82 5.86
N GLU A 25 22.12 -20.62 6.83
CA GLU A 25 21.72 -20.13 8.16
C GLU A 25 22.87 -19.42 8.87
N THR A 26 24.07 -19.99 8.84
CA THR A 26 25.25 -19.39 9.46
C THR A 26 25.61 -18.07 8.81
N ARG A 27 25.54 -18.00 7.47
CA ARG A 27 25.76 -16.79 6.70
C ARG A 27 24.71 -15.71 7.03
N ALA A 28 23.42 -16.07 7.02
CA ALA A 28 22.34 -15.15 7.34
C ALA A 28 22.49 -14.59 8.75
N MET A 29 22.84 -15.44 9.74
CA MET A 29 23.13 -14.99 11.11
C MET A 29 24.35 -14.07 11.18
N ALA A 30 25.41 -14.34 10.43
CA ALA A 30 26.61 -13.50 10.40
C ALA A 30 26.31 -12.13 9.78
N GLU A 31 25.54 -12.09 8.71
CA GLU A 31 25.10 -10.83 8.06
C GLU A 31 24.26 -9.98 9.01
N VAL A 32 23.28 -10.56 9.69
CA VAL A 32 22.45 -9.85 10.68
C VAL A 32 23.29 -9.32 11.83
N LYS A 33 24.19 -10.14 12.39
CA LYS A 33 25.12 -9.71 13.46
C LYS A 33 26.00 -8.55 13.01
N ALA A 34 26.56 -8.62 11.79
CA ALA A 34 27.37 -7.55 11.22
C ALA A 34 26.58 -6.26 11.06
N GLN A 35 25.35 -6.32 10.56
CA GLN A 35 24.51 -5.15 10.39
C GLN A 35 24.14 -4.49 11.72
N VAL A 36 23.74 -5.28 12.74
CA VAL A 36 23.44 -4.76 14.08
C VAL A 36 24.69 -4.15 14.72
N PHE A 37 25.86 -4.81 14.55
CA PHE A 37 27.13 -4.28 15.04
C PHE A 37 27.46 -2.93 14.39
N MET A 38 27.36 -2.84 13.06
CA MET A 38 27.62 -1.60 12.32
C MET A 38 26.65 -0.49 12.71
N ALA A 39 25.37 -0.80 12.88
CA ALA A 39 24.37 0.17 13.32
C ALA A 39 24.67 0.76 14.70
N ARG A 40 25.15 -0.06 15.61
CA ARG A 40 25.55 0.37 16.96
C ARG A 40 26.91 1.10 17.00
N GLN A 41 27.83 0.71 16.13
CA GLN A 41 29.13 1.39 16.01
C GLN A 41 29.01 2.77 15.36
N PHE A 42 28.08 2.92 14.43
CA PHE A 42 27.81 4.15 13.69
C PHE A 42 26.33 4.55 13.86
N PRO A 43 25.94 4.99 15.08
CA PRO A 43 24.58 5.37 15.35
C PRO A 43 24.18 6.59 14.51
N ARG A 44 22.92 6.66 14.15
CA ARG A 44 22.39 7.82 13.44
C ARG A 44 22.39 9.05 14.35
N ASP A 45 22.63 10.18 13.75
CA ASP A 45 22.28 11.48 14.30
C ASP A 45 20.86 11.79 13.80
N PRO A 46 19.82 11.87 14.67
CA PRO A 46 18.45 12.09 14.26
C PRO A 46 18.25 13.42 13.51
N VAL A 47 18.98 14.47 13.88
CA VAL A 47 18.88 15.79 13.23
C VAL A 47 19.39 15.70 11.80
N ARG A 48 20.59 15.17 11.63
CA ARG A 48 21.16 14.95 10.28
C ARG A 48 20.36 13.96 9.44
N ALA A 49 19.77 12.94 10.05
CA ALA A 49 18.91 12.01 9.35
C ALA A 49 17.63 12.70 8.84
N THR A 50 17.03 13.55 9.67
CA THR A 50 15.88 14.40 9.27
C THR A 50 16.24 15.35 8.14
N ASP A 51 17.38 16.04 8.22
CA ASP A 51 17.85 16.93 7.16
C ASP A 51 18.06 16.19 5.83
N ARG A 52 18.60 14.98 5.87
CA ARG A 52 18.73 14.13 4.67
C ARG A 52 17.37 13.75 4.09
N ILE A 53 16.39 13.41 4.94
CA ILE A 53 15.02 13.11 4.51
C ILE A 53 14.42 14.33 3.80
N LEU A 54 14.52 15.50 4.39
CA LEU A 54 13.97 16.73 3.80
C LEU A 54 14.68 17.08 2.48
N THR A 55 15.99 16.88 2.39
CA THR A 55 16.75 17.05 1.15
C THR A 55 16.29 16.07 0.04
N GLU A 56 16.03 14.81 0.37
CA GLU A 56 15.43 13.87 -0.60
C GLU A 56 14.06 14.35 -1.07
N CYS A 57 13.25 14.94 -0.19
CA CYS A 57 11.92 15.47 -0.52
C CYS A 57 11.95 16.70 -1.44
N ASP A 58 13.09 17.38 -1.60
CA ASP A 58 13.27 18.45 -2.58
C ASP A 58 13.40 17.95 -4.02
N ARG A 59 13.52 16.64 -4.21
CA ARG A 59 13.60 16.02 -5.53
C ARG A 59 12.21 15.88 -6.14
N LEU A 60 11.96 16.63 -7.23
CA LEU A 60 10.65 16.69 -7.88
C LEU A 60 10.06 15.31 -8.19
N LYS A 61 10.86 14.39 -8.76
CA LYS A 61 10.40 13.04 -9.11
C LYS A 61 9.97 12.19 -7.90
N LEU A 62 10.58 12.42 -6.74
CA LEU A 62 10.13 11.79 -5.51
C LEU A 62 8.83 12.46 -5.04
N ALA A 63 8.79 13.79 -5.00
CA ALA A 63 7.63 14.54 -4.56
C ALA A 63 6.36 14.19 -5.37
N GLU A 64 6.47 14.05 -6.70
CA GLU A 64 5.37 13.62 -7.59
C GLU A 64 4.75 12.26 -7.24
N LYS A 65 5.50 11.39 -6.56
CA LYS A 65 5.08 10.03 -6.20
C LYS A 65 5.03 9.81 -4.68
N ALA A 66 5.24 10.88 -3.91
CA ALA A 66 5.40 10.80 -2.46
C ALA A 66 4.09 10.52 -1.71
N ILE A 67 2.97 10.97 -2.27
CA ILE A 67 1.68 10.93 -1.60
C ILE A 67 0.69 10.15 -2.48
N TYR A 68 -0.02 9.21 -1.87
CA TYR A 68 -1.20 8.62 -2.48
C TYR A 68 -2.47 9.29 -1.96
N SER A 69 -3.49 9.35 -2.80
CA SER A 69 -4.83 9.80 -2.40
C SER A 69 -5.86 8.94 -3.11
N TYR A 70 -6.81 8.38 -2.36
CA TYR A 70 -7.94 7.65 -2.92
C TYR A 70 -9.19 7.87 -2.06
N PRO A 71 -10.40 7.89 -2.66
CA PRO A 71 -11.64 8.03 -1.93
C PRO A 71 -12.03 6.70 -1.26
N ARG A 72 -12.55 6.81 -0.05
CA ARG A 72 -13.11 5.67 0.68
C ARG A 72 -14.26 6.14 1.56
N GLY A 73 -15.46 5.60 1.32
CA GLY A 73 -16.62 5.90 2.17
C GLY A 73 -17.00 7.40 2.21
N GLY A 74 -16.85 8.13 1.11
CA GLY A 74 -17.17 9.56 1.01
C GLY A 74 -16.07 10.50 1.51
N THR A 75 -14.94 9.97 2.01
CA THR A 75 -13.79 10.76 2.44
C THR A 75 -12.55 10.43 1.61
N ASN A 76 -11.66 11.41 1.41
CA ASN A 76 -10.37 11.17 0.78
C ASN A 76 -9.38 10.65 1.81
N VAL A 77 -8.85 9.44 1.58
CA VAL A 77 -7.74 8.88 2.35
C VAL A 77 -6.45 9.24 1.62
N SER A 78 -5.58 10.00 2.26
CA SER A 78 -4.26 10.33 1.75
C SER A 78 -3.18 9.91 2.74
N GLY A 79 -1.95 9.74 2.24
CA GLY A 79 -0.83 9.40 3.10
C GLY A 79 0.46 9.23 2.31
N PRO A 80 1.58 9.03 3.01
CA PRO A 80 2.88 8.79 2.39
C PRO A 80 2.87 7.48 1.60
N SER A 81 3.35 7.51 0.35
CA SER A 81 3.46 6.34 -0.51
C SER A 81 4.60 5.42 -0.05
N ILE A 82 4.66 4.19 -0.62
CA ILE A 82 5.81 3.31 -0.40
C ILE A 82 7.11 3.97 -0.87
N ARG A 83 7.07 4.74 -1.96
CA ARG A 83 8.25 5.44 -2.49
C ARG A 83 8.81 6.46 -1.51
N LEU A 84 7.94 7.21 -0.82
CA LEU A 84 8.36 8.12 0.24
C LEU A 84 8.87 7.34 1.45
N ALA A 85 8.20 6.28 1.87
CA ALA A 85 8.64 5.44 2.99
C ALA A 85 10.04 4.84 2.75
N GLU A 86 10.31 4.34 1.53
CA GLU A 86 11.64 3.85 1.13
C GLU A 86 12.71 4.96 1.15
N ALA A 87 12.36 6.17 0.70
CA ALA A 87 13.27 7.31 0.75
C ALA A 87 13.57 7.72 2.20
N ILE A 88 12.55 7.78 3.05
CA ILE A 88 12.68 8.04 4.49
C ILE A 88 13.57 6.97 5.13
N LYS A 89 13.27 5.67 4.95
CA LYS A 89 14.08 4.56 5.47
C LYS A 89 15.56 4.71 5.11
N ARG A 90 15.84 4.97 3.84
CA ARG A 90 17.19 5.12 3.31
C ARG A 90 17.95 6.31 3.91
N ALA A 91 17.28 7.43 4.08
CA ALA A 91 17.85 8.64 4.66
C ALA A 91 17.93 8.58 6.20
N TRP A 92 17.00 7.90 6.85
CA TRP A 92 17.01 7.66 8.28
C TRP A 92 18.21 6.79 8.67
N GLY A 93 18.51 5.76 7.88
CA GLY A 93 19.66 4.87 8.07
C GLY A 93 19.41 3.78 9.11
N ASN A 94 20.30 2.81 9.14
CA ASN A 94 20.32 1.71 10.10
C ASN A 94 19.01 0.94 10.24
N MET A 95 18.28 0.77 9.13
CA MET A 95 17.00 0.07 9.05
C MET A 95 17.01 -1.01 7.98
N MET A 96 16.46 -2.16 8.31
CA MET A 96 16.09 -3.20 7.36
C MET A 96 14.58 -3.22 7.16
N SER A 97 14.13 -3.52 5.97
CA SER A 97 12.72 -3.85 5.70
C SER A 97 12.63 -4.76 4.49
N GLY A 98 11.54 -5.47 4.39
CA GLY A 98 11.30 -6.36 3.27
C GLY A 98 9.96 -7.06 3.35
N ILE A 99 9.73 -7.85 2.31
CA ILE A 99 8.56 -8.71 2.14
C ILE A 99 9.08 -10.12 1.89
N VAL A 100 8.50 -11.10 2.56
CA VAL A 100 8.84 -12.52 2.42
C VAL A 100 7.56 -13.28 2.14
N GLU A 101 7.56 -14.13 1.12
CA GLU A 101 6.55 -15.16 0.93
C GLU A 101 6.95 -16.34 1.82
N VAL A 102 6.14 -16.59 2.87
CA VAL A 102 6.40 -17.64 3.86
C VAL A 102 5.92 -18.99 3.37
N GLU A 103 4.76 -18.98 2.70
CA GLU A 103 4.13 -20.17 2.17
C GLU A 103 3.26 -19.81 0.97
N ARG A 104 3.21 -20.71 -0.01
CA ARG A 104 2.37 -20.57 -1.19
C ARG A 104 1.52 -21.82 -1.38
N SER A 105 0.23 -21.62 -1.48
CA SER A 105 -0.73 -22.66 -1.89
C SER A 105 -1.26 -22.37 -3.29
N GLU A 106 -2.13 -23.23 -3.81
CA GLU A 106 -2.80 -23.01 -5.10
C GLU A 106 -3.73 -21.80 -5.10
N THR A 107 -4.27 -21.42 -3.94
CA THR A 107 -5.34 -20.41 -3.83
C THR A 107 -4.89 -19.12 -3.15
N GLU A 108 -3.83 -19.14 -2.35
CA GLU A 108 -3.34 -17.99 -1.59
C GLU A 108 -1.84 -18.10 -1.27
N SER A 109 -1.20 -16.95 -1.05
CA SER A 109 0.15 -16.82 -0.51
C SER A 109 0.11 -16.24 0.89
N SER A 110 0.82 -16.86 1.84
CA SER A 110 1.06 -16.34 3.18
C SER A 110 2.32 -15.47 3.14
N MET A 111 2.16 -14.20 3.46
CA MET A 111 3.20 -13.17 3.32
C MET A 111 3.55 -12.56 4.67
N LEU A 112 4.81 -12.17 4.79
CA LEU A 112 5.34 -11.41 5.92
C LEU A 112 5.94 -10.11 5.38
N ALA A 113 5.48 -8.96 5.87
CA ALA A 113 6.15 -7.68 5.71
C ALA A 113 6.76 -7.26 7.05
N TYR A 114 7.97 -6.71 7.00
CA TYR A 114 8.67 -6.27 8.20
C TYR A 114 9.47 -5.01 7.97
N ALA A 115 9.75 -4.30 9.06
CA ALA A 115 10.80 -3.31 9.17
C ALA A 115 11.47 -3.46 10.53
N TRP A 116 12.78 -3.25 10.58
CA TRP A 116 13.59 -3.42 11.78
C TRP A 116 14.57 -2.25 11.90
N ASP A 117 14.51 -1.55 13.01
CA ASP A 117 15.50 -0.57 13.41
C ASP A 117 16.63 -1.30 14.15
N LEU A 118 17.80 -1.33 13.53
CA LEU A 118 18.96 -2.10 14.01
C LEU A 118 19.65 -1.45 15.20
N GLU A 119 19.47 -0.15 15.42
CA GLU A 119 20.07 0.54 16.57
C GLU A 119 19.26 0.30 17.84
N THR A 120 17.95 0.47 17.76
CA THR A 120 17.03 0.32 18.90
C THR A 120 16.58 -1.13 19.10
N ASN A 121 16.87 -2.00 18.13
CA ASN A 121 16.41 -3.37 18.06
C ASN A 121 14.86 -3.46 18.08
N THR A 122 14.18 -2.47 17.54
CA THR A 122 12.71 -2.44 17.46
C THR A 122 12.26 -2.95 16.10
N MET A 123 11.34 -3.91 16.10
CA MET A 123 10.82 -4.53 14.88
C MET A 123 9.31 -4.37 14.77
N ALA A 124 8.85 -3.98 13.59
CA ALA A 124 7.45 -4.04 13.18
C ALA A 124 7.26 -5.18 12.18
N ARG A 125 6.27 -6.05 12.41
CA ARG A 125 5.94 -7.20 11.56
C ARG A 125 4.45 -7.23 11.28
N ARG A 126 4.09 -7.68 10.08
CA ARG A 126 2.69 -7.91 9.67
C ARG A 126 2.61 -9.16 8.81
N GLU A 127 1.93 -10.16 9.33
CA GLU A 127 1.58 -11.36 8.57
C GLU A 127 0.22 -11.16 7.90
N PHE A 128 0.08 -11.62 6.68
CA PHE A 128 -1.16 -11.46 5.92
C PHE A 128 -1.24 -12.49 4.79
N LYS A 129 -2.46 -12.79 4.39
CA LYS A 129 -2.73 -13.70 3.28
C LYS A 129 -3.13 -12.91 2.05
N VAL A 130 -2.69 -13.35 0.89
CA VAL A 130 -3.02 -12.78 -0.41
C VAL A 130 -3.71 -13.86 -1.23
N PRO A 131 -5.05 -13.78 -1.39
CA PRO A 131 -5.76 -14.71 -2.27
C PRO A 131 -5.31 -14.53 -3.73
N HIS A 132 -5.14 -15.61 -4.46
CA HIS A 132 -4.82 -15.59 -5.89
C HIS A 132 -6.06 -15.26 -6.74
N THR A 133 -6.77 -14.20 -6.36
CA THR A 133 -7.97 -13.73 -7.05
C THR A 133 -7.94 -12.22 -7.22
N ARG A 134 -8.42 -11.73 -8.36
CA ARG A 134 -8.56 -10.31 -8.67
C ARG A 134 -10.03 -9.97 -8.87
N ASP A 135 -10.50 -8.90 -8.22
CA ASP A 135 -11.82 -8.35 -8.50
C ASP A 135 -11.82 -7.66 -9.86
N THR A 136 -12.77 -8.03 -10.70
CA THR A 136 -13.02 -7.42 -12.01
C THR A 136 -14.44 -6.92 -12.09
N LYS A 137 -14.77 -6.10 -13.12
CA LYS A 137 -16.16 -5.64 -13.35
C LYS A 137 -17.14 -6.79 -13.57
N GLN A 138 -16.64 -7.98 -13.94
CA GLN A 138 -17.44 -9.19 -14.23
C GLN A 138 -17.45 -10.17 -13.05
N GLY A 139 -16.85 -9.83 -11.91
CA GLY A 139 -16.73 -10.67 -10.71
C GLY A 139 -15.28 -11.03 -10.38
N LYS A 140 -15.10 -11.96 -9.46
CA LYS A 140 -13.78 -12.45 -9.04
C LYS A 140 -13.19 -13.36 -10.12
N LYS A 141 -11.97 -13.05 -10.56
CA LYS A 141 -11.18 -13.89 -11.48
C LYS A 141 -10.03 -14.53 -10.69
N THR A 142 -9.89 -15.85 -10.79
CA THR A 142 -8.74 -16.58 -10.25
C THR A 142 -7.51 -16.30 -11.12
N LEU A 143 -6.38 -16.05 -10.48
CA LEU A 143 -5.07 -15.87 -11.11
C LEU A 143 -4.39 -17.24 -11.16
N THR A 144 -3.95 -17.61 -12.36
CA THR A 144 -3.23 -18.87 -12.63
C THR A 144 -1.81 -18.61 -13.15
N ASP A 145 -1.53 -17.39 -13.59
CA ASP A 145 -0.23 -16.99 -14.06
C ASP A 145 0.65 -16.54 -12.89
N ASP A 146 1.85 -17.10 -12.80
CA ASP A 146 2.81 -16.83 -11.72
C ASP A 146 3.23 -15.36 -11.64
N ARG A 147 3.30 -14.68 -12.78
CA ARG A 147 3.62 -13.25 -12.84
C ARG A 147 2.50 -12.40 -12.25
N ASP A 148 1.25 -12.71 -12.57
CA ASP A 148 0.08 -12.02 -12.03
C ASP A 148 0.00 -12.19 -10.51
N ILE A 149 0.28 -13.41 -10.02
CA ILE A 149 0.33 -13.71 -8.57
C ILE A 149 1.47 -12.93 -7.91
N TYR A 150 2.67 -12.97 -8.51
CA TYR A 150 3.83 -12.22 -8.00
C TYR A 150 3.54 -10.72 -7.93
N GLU A 151 3.01 -10.10 -8.98
CA GLU A 151 2.68 -8.69 -8.98
C GLU A 151 1.64 -8.33 -7.91
N MET A 152 0.66 -9.20 -7.68
CA MET A 152 -0.34 -8.99 -6.65
C MET A 152 0.26 -9.10 -5.25
N THR A 153 1.04 -10.14 -4.96
CA THR A 153 1.70 -10.34 -3.66
C THR A 153 2.67 -9.20 -3.36
N ALA A 154 3.47 -8.78 -4.35
CA ALA A 154 4.40 -7.65 -4.23
C ALA A 154 3.65 -6.33 -3.91
N ASN A 155 2.56 -6.03 -4.62
CA ASN A 155 1.77 -4.82 -4.40
C ASN A 155 1.09 -4.82 -3.02
N GLN A 156 0.53 -5.96 -2.60
CA GLN A 156 -0.06 -6.10 -1.28
C GLN A 156 1.00 -6.04 -0.18
N GLY A 157 2.17 -6.62 -0.41
CA GLY A 157 3.32 -6.56 0.49
C GLY A 157 3.84 -5.15 0.68
N ALA A 158 4.05 -4.40 -0.40
CA ALA A 158 4.55 -3.02 -0.36
C ALA A 158 3.68 -2.10 0.52
N ARG A 159 2.35 -2.30 0.53
CA ARG A 159 1.45 -1.55 1.42
C ARG A 159 1.71 -1.84 2.90
N ARG A 160 2.03 -3.09 3.26
CA ARG A 160 2.29 -3.51 4.64
C ARG A 160 3.72 -3.14 5.06
N GLU A 161 4.70 -3.31 4.17
CA GLU A 161 6.07 -2.86 4.39
C GLU A 161 6.13 -1.37 4.66
N ARG A 162 5.44 -0.56 3.86
CA ARG A 162 5.28 0.88 4.11
C ARG A 162 4.80 1.16 5.54
N ALA A 163 3.74 0.46 5.98
CA ALA A 163 3.20 0.66 7.31
C ALA A 163 4.18 0.21 8.41
N CYS A 164 5.00 -0.83 8.17
CA CYS A 164 6.06 -1.25 9.09
C CYS A 164 7.17 -0.20 9.15
N ILE A 165 7.66 0.31 8.01
CA ILE A 165 8.70 1.35 7.97
C ILE A 165 8.24 2.58 8.74
N LEU A 166 7.06 3.12 8.41
CA LEU A 166 6.56 4.36 8.98
C LEU A 166 6.21 4.24 10.47
N SER A 167 5.92 3.04 10.98
CA SER A 167 5.67 2.84 12.41
C SER A 167 6.93 2.91 13.27
N LEU A 168 8.12 2.85 12.67
CA LEU A 168 9.41 2.95 13.36
C LEU A 168 10.05 4.35 13.24
N ILE A 169 9.50 5.21 12.43
CA ILE A 169 9.96 6.59 12.23
C ILE A 169 9.09 7.52 13.08
N PRO A 170 9.66 8.53 13.76
CA PRO A 170 8.88 9.53 14.47
C PRO A 170 7.83 10.18 13.57
N GLY A 171 6.60 10.35 14.07
CA GLY A 171 5.47 10.84 13.28
C GLY A 171 5.70 12.24 12.72
N ASP A 172 6.28 13.12 13.51
CA ASP A 172 6.66 14.48 13.12
C ASP A 172 7.66 14.53 11.97
N VAL A 173 8.61 13.59 11.91
CA VAL A 173 9.57 13.44 10.79
C VAL A 173 8.84 13.03 9.52
N VAL A 174 7.88 12.09 9.62
CA VAL A 174 7.06 11.66 8.48
C VAL A 174 6.19 12.81 7.98
N GLU A 175 5.55 13.56 8.88
CA GLU A 175 4.72 14.71 8.55
C GLU A 175 5.55 15.82 7.88
N ALA A 176 6.73 16.10 8.41
CA ALA A 176 7.66 17.08 7.82
C ALA A 176 8.09 16.66 6.40
N ALA A 177 8.34 15.38 6.16
CA ALA A 177 8.66 14.84 4.84
C ALA A 177 7.50 15.01 3.85
N VAL A 178 6.27 14.69 4.25
CA VAL A 178 5.06 14.90 3.44
C VAL A 178 4.90 16.38 3.09
N TYR A 179 4.94 17.23 4.09
CA TYR A 179 4.84 18.68 3.90
C TYR A 179 5.93 19.24 2.95
N ARG A 180 7.18 18.75 3.10
CA ARG A 180 8.28 19.16 2.22
C ARG A 180 8.05 18.75 0.77
N CYS A 181 7.55 17.53 0.53
CA CYS A 181 7.17 17.08 -0.81
C CYS A 181 6.07 17.95 -1.42
N GLU A 182 5.02 18.27 -0.66
CA GLU A 182 3.95 19.16 -1.11
C GLU A 182 4.48 20.56 -1.47
N LYS A 183 5.32 21.12 -0.63
CA LYS A 183 5.98 22.41 -0.88
C LYS A 183 6.85 22.38 -2.14
N THR A 184 7.59 21.29 -2.36
CA THR A 184 8.40 21.09 -3.57
C THR A 184 7.53 21.06 -4.82
N LEU A 185 6.39 20.38 -4.78
CA LEU A 185 5.44 20.34 -5.90
C LEU A 185 4.85 21.72 -6.17
N VAL A 186 4.39 22.42 -5.13
CA VAL A 186 3.84 23.79 -5.27
C VAL A 186 4.86 24.74 -5.89
N ALA A 187 6.12 24.69 -5.43
CA ALA A 187 7.19 25.55 -5.96
C ALA A 187 7.51 25.25 -7.44
N LYS A 188 7.19 24.05 -7.93
CA LYS A 188 7.45 23.60 -9.30
C LYS A 188 6.25 23.73 -10.23
N VAL A 189 5.07 24.08 -9.75
CA VAL A 189 3.88 24.27 -10.60
C VAL A 189 4.16 25.32 -11.70
N GLY A 190 5.02 26.31 -11.44
CA GLY A 190 5.43 27.30 -12.44
C GLY A 190 4.29 28.20 -12.86
N ASN A 191 4.27 28.58 -14.15
CA ASN A 191 3.21 29.41 -14.70
C ASN A 191 1.89 28.63 -14.81
N LEU A 192 0.90 29.03 -14.02
CA LEU A 192 -0.42 28.40 -13.97
C LEU A 192 -1.14 28.48 -15.34
N GLU A 193 -0.95 29.56 -16.09
CA GLU A 193 -1.56 29.75 -17.42
C GLU A 193 -1.13 28.65 -18.42
N GLU A 194 0.08 28.10 -18.25
CA GLU A 194 0.56 27.00 -19.10
C GLU A 194 0.23 25.62 -18.54
N VAL A 195 0.21 25.48 -17.21
CA VAL A 195 0.02 24.18 -16.55
C VAL A 195 -1.44 23.75 -16.54
N ILE A 196 -2.35 24.68 -16.31
CA ILE A 196 -3.79 24.42 -16.24
C ILE A 196 -4.32 23.79 -17.54
N PRO A 197 -4.07 24.33 -18.74
CA PRO A 197 -4.54 23.70 -19.98
C PRO A 197 -3.96 22.29 -20.20
N LYS A 198 -2.67 22.09 -19.86
CA LYS A 198 -2.04 20.78 -19.97
C LYS A 198 -2.67 19.76 -19.01
N MET A 199 -3.01 20.20 -17.79
CA MET A 199 -3.70 19.39 -16.79
C MET A 199 -5.09 19.01 -17.25
N VAL A 200 -5.90 19.96 -17.71
CA VAL A 200 -7.26 19.73 -18.25
C VAL A 200 -7.21 18.71 -19.37
N LYS A 201 -6.30 18.86 -20.35
CA LYS A 201 -6.14 17.92 -21.46
C LYS A 201 -5.79 16.50 -20.99
N LYS A 202 -4.97 16.35 -19.93
CA LYS A 202 -4.70 15.04 -19.34
C LYS A 202 -5.96 14.43 -18.71
N PHE A 203 -6.75 15.21 -18.01
CA PHE A 203 -8.00 14.74 -17.43
C PHE A 203 -9.04 14.35 -18.49
N GLU A 204 -9.12 15.12 -19.57
CA GLU A 204 -9.99 14.80 -20.71
C GLU A 204 -9.62 13.44 -21.34
N SER A 205 -8.33 13.09 -21.41
CA SER A 205 -7.88 11.78 -21.91
C SER A 205 -8.36 10.58 -21.08
N ILE A 206 -8.78 10.82 -19.84
CA ILE A 206 -9.36 9.79 -18.94
C ILE A 206 -10.86 9.98 -18.70
N GLY A 207 -11.52 10.78 -19.55
CA GLY A 207 -12.98 10.99 -19.52
C GLY A 207 -13.47 12.00 -18.48
N VAL A 208 -12.58 12.82 -17.91
CA VAL A 208 -12.93 13.88 -16.96
C VAL A 208 -12.90 15.23 -17.64
N SER A 209 -14.08 15.86 -17.83
CA SER A 209 -14.20 17.15 -18.49
C SER A 209 -13.79 18.33 -17.58
N LYS A 210 -13.49 19.50 -18.20
CA LYS A 210 -13.23 20.75 -17.49
C LYS A 210 -14.33 21.07 -16.47
N ALA A 211 -15.61 20.92 -16.87
CA ALA A 211 -16.75 21.21 -16.01
C ALA A 211 -16.80 20.31 -14.75
N MET A 212 -16.39 19.06 -14.87
CA MET A 212 -16.29 18.13 -13.72
C MET A 212 -15.19 18.55 -12.76
N ILE A 213 -14.07 19.06 -13.27
CA ILE A 213 -12.98 19.60 -12.43
C ILE A 213 -13.45 20.85 -11.71
N GLU A 214 -14.07 21.81 -12.39
CA GLU A 214 -14.60 23.05 -11.82
C GLU A 214 -15.64 22.79 -10.74
N ARG A 215 -16.53 21.83 -10.96
CA ARG A 215 -17.52 21.43 -9.95
C ARG A 215 -16.87 20.86 -8.69
N ARG A 216 -15.81 20.09 -8.84
CA ARG A 216 -15.05 19.58 -7.70
C ARG A 216 -14.34 20.70 -6.94
N LEU A 217 -13.73 21.64 -7.63
CA LEU A 217 -13.00 22.76 -7.04
C LEU A 217 -13.96 23.80 -6.40
N GLY A 218 -15.21 23.89 -6.89
CA GLY A 218 -16.17 24.87 -6.46
C GLY A 218 -15.96 26.27 -7.07
N HIS A 219 -15.03 26.39 -8.03
CA HIS A 219 -14.73 27.63 -8.74
C HIS A 219 -14.26 27.35 -10.18
N ARG A 220 -14.11 28.39 -10.98
CA ARG A 220 -13.63 28.30 -12.36
C ARG A 220 -12.17 27.86 -12.40
N ILE A 221 -11.79 27.13 -13.44
CA ILE A 221 -10.45 26.57 -13.62
C ILE A 221 -9.35 27.63 -13.65
N GLU A 222 -9.66 28.82 -14.14
CA GLU A 222 -8.73 29.95 -14.21
C GLU A 222 -8.33 30.51 -12.82
N ALA A 223 -9.16 30.25 -11.80
CA ALA A 223 -8.89 30.63 -10.40
C ALA A 223 -8.13 29.57 -9.60
N THR A 224 -7.71 28.47 -10.25
CA THR A 224 -7.04 27.34 -9.60
C THR A 224 -5.72 27.77 -8.99
N GLN A 225 -5.52 27.40 -7.72
CA GLN A 225 -4.30 27.67 -6.97
C GLN A 225 -3.24 26.58 -7.21
N PRO A 226 -1.92 26.86 -7.01
CA PRO A 226 -0.87 25.86 -7.17
C PRO A 226 -1.08 24.59 -6.33
N ALA A 227 -1.59 24.73 -5.11
CA ALA A 227 -1.90 23.60 -4.24
C ALA A 227 -3.00 22.68 -4.81
N GLU A 228 -4.00 23.26 -5.47
CA GLU A 228 -5.09 22.51 -6.12
C GLU A 228 -4.59 21.77 -7.37
N VAL A 229 -3.66 22.36 -8.12
CA VAL A 229 -2.99 21.67 -9.24
C VAL A 229 -2.25 20.44 -8.74
N VAL A 230 -1.57 20.54 -7.61
CA VAL A 230 -0.88 19.40 -6.97
C VAL A 230 -1.88 18.33 -6.54
N GLN A 231 -2.99 18.72 -5.89
CA GLN A 231 -4.04 17.78 -5.49
C GLN A 231 -4.66 17.07 -6.70
N LEU A 232 -4.97 17.78 -7.77
CA LEU A 232 -5.46 17.21 -9.02
C LEU A 232 -4.42 16.27 -9.64
N GLY A 233 -3.14 16.61 -9.60
CA GLY A 233 -2.06 15.73 -10.03
C GLY A 233 -2.02 14.41 -9.25
N ASN A 234 -2.21 14.44 -7.94
CA ASN A 234 -2.27 13.24 -7.10
C ASN A 234 -3.50 12.37 -7.45
N ILE A 235 -4.65 12.99 -7.72
CA ILE A 235 -5.86 12.29 -8.18
C ILE A 235 -5.62 11.64 -9.53
N TYR A 236 -5.04 12.36 -10.48
CA TYR A 236 -4.71 11.83 -11.79
C TYR A 236 -3.80 10.59 -11.68
N ASN A 237 -2.75 10.66 -10.88
CA ASN A 237 -1.84 9.55 -10.64
C ASN A 237 -2.56 8.34 -9.99
N ALA A 238 -3.45 8.57 -9.02
CA ALA A 238 -4.22 7.50 -8.39
C ALA A 238 -5.14 6.77 -9.39
N ILE A 239 -5.72 7.49 -10.36
CA ILE A 239 -6.53 6.90 -11.42
C ILE A 239 -5.63 6.13 -12.41
N GLN A 240 -4.49 6.68 -12.80
CA GLN A 240 -3.53 6.02 -13.69
C GLN A 240 -2.95 4.73 -13.09
N ASP A 241 -2.68 4.73 -11.78
CA ASP A 241 -2.17 3.58 -11.04
C ASP A 241 -3.27 2.55 -10.68
N ASN A 242 -4.49 2.70 -11.22
CA ASN A 242 -5.66 1.85 -10.94
C ASN A 242 -5.99 1.72 -9.45
N MET A 243 -5.63 2.72 -8.64
CA MET A 243 -5.96 2.76 -7.22
C MET A 243 -7.37 3.30 -6.96
N ALA A 244 -7.94 4.02 -7.95
CA ALA A 244 -9.27 4.62 -7.91
C ALA A 244 -9.80 4.80 -9.33
N VAL A 245 -11.11 5.05 -9.47
CA VAL A 245 -11.75 5.38 -10.75
C VAL A 245 -12.18 6.85 -10.76
N ALA A 246 -12.33 7.44 -11.95
CA ALA A 246 -12.67 8.87 -12.09
C ALA A 246 -13.99 9.22 -11.37
N SER A 247 -14.96 8.32 -11.36
CA SER A 247 -16.25 8.50 -10.66
C SER A 247 -16.12 8.61 -9.14
N ASP A 248 -15.00 8.20 -8.57
CA ASP A 248 -14.77 8.31 -7.14
C ASP A 248 -14.42 9.73 -6.71
N PHE A 249 -13.86 10.50 -7.65
CA PHE A 249 -13.40 11.86 -7.38
C PHE A 249 -14.26 12.94 -8.05
N PHE A 250 -14.91 12.61 -9.18
CA PHE A 250 -15.64 13.54 -9.99
C PHE A 250 -17.08 13.08 -10.21
N ASP A 251 -18.00 14.03 -10.21
CA ASP A 251 -19.39 13.76 -10.54
C ASP A 251 -19.53 13.49 -12.05
N THR A 252 -19.68 12.20 -12.40
CA THR A 252 -19.81 11.74 -13.78
C THR A 252 -21.23 11.86 -14.35
N SER A 253 -22.19 12.37 -13.58
CA SER A 253 -23.57 12.56 -14.04
C SER A 253 -23.66 13.50 -15.24
N LEU A 254 -22.75 14.48 -15.32
CA LEU A 254 -22.65 15.41 -16.45
C LEU A 254 -22.17 14.78 -17.77
N ALA A 255 -21.30 13.75 -17.66
CA ALA A 255 -20.84 13.02 -18.85
C ALA A 255 -21.99 12.18 -19.46
N ARG A 256 -22.84 11.58 -18.62
CA ARG A 256 -24.03 10.83 -19.06
C ARG A 256 -25.07 11.73 -19.69
N ALA A 257 -25.29 12.93 -19.14
CA ALA A 257 -26.24 13.89 -19.73
C ALA A 257 -25.81 14.39 -21.13
N ALA A 258 -24.49 14.48 -21.38
CA ALA A 258 -23.96 14.86 -22.70
C ALA A 258 -24.04 13.69 -23.71
N GLU A 259 -23.90 12.44 -23.29
CA GLU A 259 -24.07 11.26 -24.14
C GLU A 259 -25.53 10.97 -24.46
N ASP A 260 -26.46 11.26 -23.53
CA ASP A 260 -27.90 11.07 -23.74
C ASP A 260 -28.52 12.08 -24.74
N VAL A 261 -27.86 13.23 -24.92
CA VAL A 261 -28.31 14.24 -25.95
C VAL A 261 -27.88 13.83 -27.36
N VAL A 262 -26.93 12.89 -27.52
CA VAL A 262 -26.37 12.49 -28.84
C VAL A 262 -26.93 11.17 -29.36
N LYS A 263 -27.73 10.43 -28.59
CA LYS A 263 -28.35 9.18 -29.07
C LYS A 263 -29.80 9.38 -29.47
N PRO A 264 -30.18 9.08 -30.74
CA PRO A 264 -31.60 9.01 -31.13
C PRO A 264 -32.24 7.79 -30.43
N ALA A 265 -33.47 7.98 -30.04
CA ALA A 265 -34.29 7.04 -29.32
C ALA A 265 -34.35 5.65 -29.98
N ALA A 266 -33.88 4.64 -29.29
CA ALA A 266 -34.21 3.25 -29.57
C ALA A 266 -34.34 2.48 -28.23
N GLU A 267 -35.60 2.12 -28.02
CA GLU A 267 -36.15 1.02 -27.24
C GLU A 267 -35.79 0.85 -25.75
N LYS A 268 -36.81 1.17 -24.96
CA LYS A 268 -37.02 0.70 -23.59
C LYS A 268 -37.30 -0.79 -23.57
N THR A 269 -36.46 -1.58 -22.90
CA THR A 269 -36.92 -2.81 -22.27
C THR A 269 -36.37 -2.84 -20.85
N ALA A 270 -37.32 -2.98 -19.94
CA ALA A 270 -37.12 -3.02 -18.50
C ALA A 270 -36.41 -4.30 -18.07
N SER A 271 -35.41 -4.16 -17.20
CA SER A 271 -35.05 -5.23 -16.27
C SER A 271 -34.99 -4.63 -14.87
N LYS A 272 -35.97 -4.99 -14.09
CA LYS A 272 -36.05 -4.79 -12.65
C LYS A 272 -34.98 -5.62 -11.98
N ASN A 273 -34.13 -5.01 -11.17
CA ASN A 273 -33.29 -5.70 -10.22
C ASN A 273 -33.79 -5.39 -8.81
N PRO A 274 -34.18 -6.38 -8.02
CA PRO A 274 -34.60 -6.18 -6.66
C PRO A 274 -33.43 -6.36 -5.67
N GLU A 275 -33.54 -5.59 -4.60
CA GLU A 275 -33.01 -5.86 -3.28
C GLU A 275 -31.53 -5.54 -2.99
N ASN A 276 -31.40 -4.30 -2.56
CA ASN A 276 -30.32 -3.82 -1.71
C ASN A 276 -30.55 -4.33 -0.27
N SER A 277 -29.98 -5.48 0.09
CA SER A 277 -30.00 -5.94 1.46
C SER A 277 -29.02 -5.10 2.28
N LYS A 278 -29.55 -4.31 3.19
CA LYS A 278 -28.81 -3.59 4.23
C LYS A 278 -28.03 -4.61 5.07
N PHE A 279 -26.71 -4.60 4.95
CA PHE A 279 -25.83 -5.17 5.95
C PHE A 279 -25.79 -4.17 7.12
N GLU A 280 -26.60 -4.43 8.13
CA GLU A 280 -26.44 -3.78 9.43
C GLU A 280 -25.20 -4.37 10.09
N HIS A 281 -24.19 -3.55 10.30
CA HIS A 281 -23.07 -3.91 11.16
C HIS A 281 -23.61 -4.08 12.59
N PRO A 282 -23.29 -5.18 13.29
CA PRO A 282 -23.64 -5.31 14.68
C PRO A 282 -23.02 -4.12 15.45
N PRO A 283 -23.74 -3.56 16.45
CA PRO A 283 -23.27 -2.42 17.22
C PRO A 283 -21.91 -2.74 17.86
N LEU A 284 -20.97 -1.79 17.78
CA LEU A 284 -19.68 -1.88 18.45
C LEU A 284 -19.90 -2.07 19.94
N LEU A 285 -19.39 -3.15 20.49
CA LEU A 285 -19.44 -3.43 21.91
C LEU A 285 -18.67 -2.36 22.69
N THR A 286 -19.21 -1.91 23.80
CA THR A 286 -18.49 -1.04 24.75
C THR A 286 -17.29 -1.81 25.34
N ALA A 287 -16.31 -1.10 25.88
CA ALA A 287 -15.12 -1.71 26.50
C ALA A 287 -15.50 -2.70 27.61
N GLU A 288 -16.56 -2.40 28.39
CA GLU A 288 -17.08 -3.28 29.44
C GLU A 288 -17.70 -4.56 28.87
N GLN A 289 -18.53 -4.45 27.84
CA GLN A 289 -19.13 -5.60 27.15
C GLN A 289 -18.10 -6.49 26.47
N TYR A 290 -17.01 -5.88 25.96
CA TYR A 290 -15.90 -6.62 25.39
C TYR A 290 -15.15 -7.41 26.47
N TRP A 291 -14.94 -6.78 27.64
CA TRP A 291 -14.27 -7.40 28.78
C TRP A 291 -15.08 -8.56 29.36
N GLU A 292 -16.39 -8.41 29.52
CA GLU A 292 -17.28 -9.47 29.97
C GLU A 292 -17.29 -10.69 29.03
N LYS A 293 -17.31 -10.45 27.70
CA LYS A 293 -17.19 -11.53 26.72
C LYS A 293 -15.85 -12.23 26.78
N LEU A 294 -14.77 -11.50 27.00
CA LEU A 294 -13.41 -12.04 27.09
C LEU A 294 -13.25 -12.91 28.34
N VAL A 295 -13.81 -12.48 29.48
CA VAL A 295 -13.85 -13.25 30.74
C VAL A 295 -14.69 -14.51 30.56
N ALA A 296 -15.84 -14.43 29.92
CA ALA A 296 -16.69 -15.60 29.64
C ALA A 296 -15.98 -16.61 28.69
N LEU A 297 -15.26 -16.12 27.69
CA LEU A 297 -14.48 -16.96 26.78
C LEU A 297 -13.30 -17.66 27.50
N MET A 298 -12.66 -16.99 28.44
CA MET A 298 -11.58 -17.56 29.26
C MET A 298 -12.07 -18.58 30.27
N ALA A 299 -13.34 -18.51 30.66
CA ALA A 299 -14.00 -19.45 31.58
C ALA A 299 -14.56 -20.70 30.88
N ASP A 300 -14.60 -20.73 29.55
CA ASP A 300 -15.11 -21.88 28.79
C ASP A 300 -14.16 -23.09 28.92
N PRO A 301 -14.65 -24.20 29.50
CA PRO A 301 -13.84 -25.40 29.70
C PRO A 301 -13.54 -26.18 28.42
N SER A 302 -14.17 -25.86 27.28
CA SER A 302 -13.99 -26.51 25.99
C SER A 302 -12.80 -25.97 25.20
N LEU A 303 -12.19 -24.84 25.60
CA LEU A 303 -11.05 -24.26 24.91
C LEU A 303 -9.73 -24.92 25.33
N PRO A 304 -8.87 -25.30 24.35
CA PRO A 304 -7.58 -25.90 24.63
C PRO A 304 -6.68 -24.94 25.43
N ALA A 305 -5.87 -25.50 26.34
CA ALA A 305 -5.01 -24.76 27.29
C ALA A 305 -4.03 -23.77 26.64
N THR A 306 -3.79 -23.89 25.34
CA THR A 306 -2.93 -22.98 24.55
C THR A 306 -3.61 -21.65 24.17
N ALA A 307 -4.92 -21.55 24.31
CA ALA A 307 -5.69 -20.33 24.01
C ALA A 307 -5.88 -19.41 25.26
N LYS A 308 -5.43 -19.87 26.43
CA LYS A 308 -5.59 -19.17 27.73
C LYS A 308 -4.34 -18.42 28.21
N LYS A 309 -3.30 -18.30 27.34
CA LYS A 309 -2.07 -17.54 27.67
C LYS A 309 -1.97 -16.25 26.86
#